data_cc847f365113b8eaa465909aa5a3a607
#
_entry.id   cc847f365113b8eaa465909aa5a3a607
#
_cell.length_a   1.000
_cell.length_b   1.000
_cell.length_c   1.000
_cell.angle_alpha   90.00
_cell.angle_beta   90.00
_cell.angle_gamma   90.00
#
_symmetry.space_group_name_H-M   'P 1'
#
loop_
_entity.id
_entity.type
_entity.pdbx_description
1 polymer ?
#
loop_
_entity_poly.entity_id
_entity_poly.type
_entity_poly.pdbx_seq_one_letter_code
_entity_poly.pdbx_strand_id
1 'polypeptide(L)'
;MAKERLQCSDRELVEHFEQNPYLQYFLGLETFHRDCPFDDSSLTNFRKYLGKEVLNQVNETVIAKLERLQANQQQEDEPEPPNTGSGRQDQTMPEKVSEEEPREEESRSIAEKEIPSEEDSEPTPAGKLVVDATCAPADIAYPVDVRLLHRARLQSEALIDELHAQRPSGSLKPRTYREKLQHKWRVFIKIRKPSRSKIRAMCKILLMALQRNIRHIDRLLDELGVGSLKNKSLRRMWILREFFCQQMERFETGQSPPSRIVSLAQPHIRPIFRGKANASYEFGAKISLSVENGFVMVHASRFENFNESGDLIEQIHEYRRRKGHWPASVHADRIYRTRKNREFCKRHGIRLSGQPLGRPPRDEARNKEQQAQAKRDLGERNIVEGKIGQAKRRFSLARVLTRLPHTSKTTVSLVFLVINLEKALALGLGPFYFLFFFLISKFKDRKILLGSLPVGISAGFLGWFSGLLPKSTQSLEPALSA
;
A
#
# COMPACT_ATOMS: atom_id res chain seq x y z
N MET A 1 2.01 -13.78 -2.20
CA MET A 1 1.17 -14.45 -1.18
C MET A 1 1.99 -15.30 -0.24
N ALA A 2 2.67 -16.37 -0.68
CA ALA A 2 3.45 -17.27 0.19
C ALA A 2 4.44 -16.51 1.08
N LYS A 3 5.25 -15.62 0.54
CA LYS A 3 6.18 -14.77 1.30
C LYS A 3 5.53 -14.01 2.45
N GLU A 4 4.42 -13.32 2.18
CA GLU A 4 3.73 -12.52 3.18
C GLU A 4 3.10 -13.40 4.27
N ARG A 5 2.63 -14.58 3.90
CA ARG A 5 2.06 -15.56 4.83
C ARG A 5 3.14 -16.19 5.72
N LEU A 6 4.29 -16.54 5.14
CA LEU A 6 5.42 -17.14 5.84
C LEU A 6 6.26 -16.11 6.60
N GLN A 7 6.07 -14.80 6.35
CA GLN A 7 6.83 -13.69 6.93
C GLN A 7 8.35 -13.82 6.73
N CYS A 8 8.77 -14.42 5.63
CA CYS A 8 10.16 -14.73 5.32
C CYS A 8 10.81 -13.70 4.38
N SER A 9 12.12 -13.72 4.29
CA SER A 9 12.88 -12.97 3.28
C SER A 9 12.71 -13.59 1.88
N ASP A 10 13.17 -12.91 0.83
CA ASP A 10 13.13 -13.46 -0.53
C ASP A 10 13.96 -14.74 -0.66
N ARG A 11 15.12 -14.77 -0.02
CA ARG A 11 16.00 -15.92 -0.01
C ARG A 11 15.39 -17.12 0.72
N GLU A 12 14.88 -16.90 1.92
CA GLU A 12 14.16 -17.94 2.68
C GLU A 12 12.95 -18.47 1.91
N LEU A 13 12.27 -17.61 1.13
CA LEU A 13 11.15 -18.05 0.31
C LEU A 13 11.59 -19.03 -0.79
N VAL A 14 12.72 -18.79 -1.45
CA VAL A 14 13.31 -19.72 -2.43
C VAL A 14 13.61 -21.05 -1.75
N GLU A 15 14.30 -21.04 -0.60
CA GLU A 15 14.59 -22.23 0.20
C GLU A 15 13.31 -22.99 0.60
N HIS A 16 12.23 -22.29 0.97
CA HIS A 16 10.94 -22.91 1.25
C HIS A 16 10.33 -23.59 0.02
N PHE A 17 10.45 -22.99 -1.17
CA PHE A 17 9.93 -23.60 -2.39
C PHE A 17 10.75 -24.84 -2.80
N GLU A 18 12.05 -24.86 -2.59
CA GLU A 18 12.91 -26.02 -2.84
C GLU A 18 12.57 -27.21 -1.96
N GLN A 19 12.13 -26.96 -0.73
CA GLN A 19 11.92 -28.00 0.27
C GLN A 19 10.46 -28.43 0.42
N ASN A 20 9.48 -27.66 -0.09
CA ASN A 20 8.07 -27.88 0.20
C ASN A 20 7.25 -28.21 -1.07
N PRO A 21 6.83 -29.46 -1.26
CA PRO A 21 6.06 -29.88 -2.44
C PRO A 21 4.69 -29.18 -2.52
N TYR A 22 4.08 -28.80 -1.41
CA TYR A 22 2.81 -28.06 -1.41
C TYR A 22 2.97 -26.64 -1.96
N LEU A 23 4.09 -25.98 -1.68
CA LEU A 23 4.38 -24.68 -2.27
C LEU A 23 4.68 -24.80 -3.77
N GLN A 24 5.34 -25.87 -4.21
CA GLN A 24 5.56 -26.17 -5.63
C GLN A 24 4.24 -26.44 -6.34
N TYR A 25 3.37 -27.26 -5.76
CA TYR A 25 2.03 -27.49 -6.28
C TYR A 25 1.22 -26.19 -6.38
N PHE A 26 1.35 -25.29 -5.40
CA PHE A 26 0.75 -23.96 -5.45
C PHE A 26 1.25 -23.10 -6.62
N LEU A 27 2.48 -23.32 -7.11
CA LEU A 27 3.01 -22.69 -8.31
C LEU A 27 2.53 -23.36 -9.61
N GLY A 28 1.77 -24.45 -9.53
CA GLY A 28 1.31 -25.23 -10.67
C GLY A 28 2.36 -26.22 -11.18
N LEU A 29 3.35 -26.61 -10.37
CA LEU A 29 4.29 -27.66 -10.71
C LEU A 29 3.64 -29.02 -10.43
N GLU A 30 3.55 -29.88 -11.45
CA GLU A 30 2.93 -31.20 -11.36
C GLU A 30 3.82 -32.22 -10.65
N THR A 31 5.14 -32.01 -10.72
CA THR A 31 6.15 -32.89 -10.11
C THR A 31 7.05 -32.10 -9.16
N PHE A 32 7.67 -32.80 -8.23
CA PHE A 32 8.63 -32.19 -7.30
C PHE A 32 9.96 -31.87 -8.03
N HIS A 33 10.38 -30.62 -7.94
CA HIS A 33 11.63 -30.12 -8.47
C HIS A 33 12.60 -29.79 -7.32
N ARG A 34 13.86 -30.20 -7.44
CA ARG A 34 14.89 -29.88 -6.43
C ARG A 34 15.28 -28.41 -6.45
N ASP A 35 15.23 -27.79 -7.63
CA ASP A 35 15.60 -26.40 -7.82
C ASP A 35 14.34 -25.52 -7.92
N CYS A 36 14.36 -24.35 -7.29
CA CYS A 36 13.31 -23.37 -7.41
C CYS A 36 13.30 -22.74 -8.82
N PRO A 37 12.13 -22.57 -9.48
CA PRO A 37 12.05 -22.00 -10.83
C PRO A 37 12.38 -20.50 -10.89
N PHE A 38 12.69 -19.88 -9.79
CA PHE A 38 13.09 -18.47 -9.69
C PHE A 38 14.11 -18.27 -8.55
N ASP A 39 14.93 -17.25 -8.66
CA ASP A 39 15.87 -16.81 -7.62
C ASP A 39 15.34 -15.60 -6.83
N ASP A 40 16.02 -15.22 -5.75
CA ASP A 40 15.66 -14.10 -4.89
C ASP A 40 15.71 -12.74 -5.60
N SER A 41 16.58 -12.60 -6.63
CA SER A 41 16.69 -11.38 -7.43
C SER A 41 15.47 -11.18 -8.33
N SER A 42 14.87 -12.27 -8.82
CA SER A 42 13.63 -12.26 -9.61
C SER A 42 12.49 -11.60 -8.84
N LEU A 43 12.33 -11.92 -7.54
CA LEU A 43 11.33 -11.31 -6.67
C LEU A 43 11.56 -9.82 -6.44
N THR A 44 12.83 -9.40 -6.36
CA THR A 44 13.18 -7.98 -6.27
C THR A 44 12.84 -7.23 -7.55
N ASN A 45 13.12 -7.82 -8.72
CA ASN A 45 12.78 -7.26 -10.03
C ASN A 45 11.25 -7.20 -10.21
N PHE A 46 10.53 -8.27 -9.86
CA PHE A 46 9.08 -8.30 -9.89
C PHE A 46 8.45 -7.14 -9.11
N ARG A 47 8.93 -6.83 -7.90
CA ARG A 47 8.45 -5.68 -7.12
C ARG A 47 8.78 -4.31 -7.73
N LYS A 48 9.77 -4.20 -8.62
CA LYS A 48 10.03 -2.95 -9.35
C LYS A 48 8.98 -2.72 -10.45
N TYR A 49 8.51 -3.80 -11.09
CA TYR A 49 7.49 -3.72 -12.14
C TYR A 49 6.07 -3.61 -11.58
N LEU A 50 5.78 -4.24 -10.45
CA LEU A 50 4.51 -4.08 -9.75
C LEU A 50 4.52 -2.80 -8.92
N GLY A 51 4.28 -1.66 -9.55
CA GLY A 51 4.07 -0.39 -8.86
C GLY A 51 2.84 -0.45 -7.93
N LYS A 52 2.76 0.49 -6.98
CA LYS A 52 1.60 0.65 -6.09
C LYS A 52 0.30 0.80 -6.88
N GLU A 53 0.33 1.55 -7.96
CA GLU A 53 -0.81 1.86 -8.83
C GLU A 53 -1.39 0.58 -9.46
N VAL A 54 -0.53 -0.27 -10.01
CA VAL A 54 -0.92 -1.57 -10.59
C VAL A 54 -1.55 -2.48 -9.54
N LEU A 55 -0.95 -2.55 -8.35
CA LEU A 55 -1.48 -3.36 -7.25
C LEU A 55 -2.83 -2.85 -6.74
N ASN A 56 -3.02 -1.54 -6.71
CA ASN A 56 -4.31 -0.96 -6.35
C ASN A 56 -5.38 -1.29 -7.40
N GLN A 57 -5.08 -1.17 -8.70
CA GLN A 57 -6.00 -1.57 -9.78
C GLN A 57 -6.37 -3.05 -9.70
N VAL A 58 -5.40 -3.94 -9.48
CA VAL A 58 -5.66 -5.37 -9.27
C VAL A 58 -6.56 -5.57 -8.05
N ASN A 59 -6.30 -4.89 -6.96
CA ASN A 59 -7.08 -4.97 -5.73
C ASN A 59 -8.52 -4.49 -5.96
N GLU A 60 -8.73 -3.37 -6.66
CA GLU A 60 -10.06 -2.85 -7.03
C GLU A 60 -10.82 -3.85 -7.89
N THR A 61 -10.17 -4.43 -8.91
CA THR A 61 -10.80 -5.42 -9.79
C THR A 61 -11.20 -6.69 -9.03
N VAL A 62 -10.33 -7.16 -8.14
CA VAL A 62 -10.62 -8.32 -7.26
C VAL A 62 -11.84 -8.03 -6.39
N ILE A 63 -11.88 -6.87 -5.73
CA ILE A 63 -12.99 -6.50 -4.85
C ILE A 63 -14.30 -6.37 -5.63
N ALA A 64 -14.29 -5.66 -6.77
CA ALA A 64 -15.49 -5.48 -7.59
C ALA A 64 -16.11 -6.81 -8.05
N LYS A 65 -15.26 -7.76 -8.44
CA LYS A 65 -15.74 -9.09 -8.85
C LYS A 65 -16.28 -9.89 -7.68
N LEU A 66 -15.64 -9.81 -6.51
CA LEU A 66 -16.09 -10.48 -5.29
C LEU A 66 -17.45 -9.97 -4.83
N GLU A 67 -17.66 -8.66 -4.87
CA GLU A 67 -18.93 -8.04 -4.51
C GLU A 67 -20.06 -8.47 -5.47
N ARG A 68 -19.79 -8.55 -6.77
CA ARG A 68 -20.74 -9.08 -7.76
C ARG A 68 -21.14 -10.54 -7.49
N LEU A 69 -20.15 -11.38 -7.16
CA LEU A 69 -20.43 -12.80 -6.85
C LEU A 69 -21.24 -12.95 -5.57
N GLN A 70 -20.97 -12.13 -4.53
CA GLN A 70 -21.76 -12.12 -3.31
C GLN A 70 -23.22 -11.66 -3.57
N ALA A 71 -23.40 -10.63 -4.42
CA ALA A 71 -24.73 -10.18 -4.81
C ALA A 71 -25.54 -11.26 -5.54
N ASN A 72 -24.91 -11.98 -6.47
CA ASN A 72 -25.56 -13.08 -7.21
C ASN A 72 -25.95 -14.24 -6.27
N GLN A 73 -25.08 -14.62 -5.31
CA GLN A 73 -25.40 -15.66 -4.34
C GLN A 73 -26.58 -15.28 -3.43
N GLN A 74 -26.70 -14.02 -3.04
CA GLN A 74 -27.82 -13.54 -2.23
C GLN A 74 -29.15 -13.54 -3.01
N GLN A 75 -29.11 -13.35 -4.33
CA GLN A 75 -30.30 -13.44 -5.18
C GLN A 75 -30.76 -14.90 -5.42
N GLU A 76 -29.82 -15.86 -5.42
CA GLU A 76 -30.14 -17.30 -5.56
C GLU A 76 -30.70 -17.90 -4.25
N ASP A 77 -30.37 -17.31 -3.09
CA ASP A 77 -30.84 -17.76 -1.77
C ASP A 77 -32.16 -17.08 -1.32
N GLU A 78 -32.73 -16.13 -2.06
CA GLU A 78 -34.08 -15.62 -1.78
C GLU A 78 -35.12 -16.69 -2.17
N PRO A 79 -35.94 -17.19 -1.20
CA PRO A 79 -36.97 -18.18 -1.52
C PRO A 79 -37.97 -17.53 -2.48
N GLU A 80 -38.29 -18.25 -3.58
CA GLU A 80 -39.37 -17.87 -4.50
C GLU A 80 -40.63 -17.55 -3.68
N PRO A 81 -41.36 -16.47 -3.98
CA PRO A 81 -42.60 -16.17 -3.30
C PRO A 81 -43.57 -17.36 -3.54
N PRO A 82 -44.33 -17.82 -2.51
CA PRO A 82 -45.19 -18.97 -2.63
C PRO A 82 -46.18 -18.71 -3.74
N ASN A 83 -46.14 -19.61 -4.75
CA ASN A 83 -47.06 -19.67 -5.86
C ASN A 83 -48.47 -19.93 -5.32
N THR A 84 -49.27 -18.88 -5.09
CA THR A 84 -50.69 -19.00 -4.78
C THR A 84 -51.38 -19.50 -6.01
N GLY A 85 -51.64 -20.81 -5.97
CA GLY A 85 -52.26 -21.56 -7.03
C GLY A 85 -53.64 -21.09 -7.42
N SER A 86 -53.78 -21.07 -8.73
CA SER A 86 -54.91 -21.65 -9.46
C SER A 86 -56.33 -21.44 -8.95
N GLY A 87 -57.02 -20.52 -9.55
CA GLY A 87 -58.46 -20.59 -9.74
C GLY A 87 -58.77 -20.65 -11.21
N ARG A 88 -59.12 -21.85 -11.68
CA ARG A 88 -59.77 -22.06 -12.98
C ARG A 88 -61.13 -21.40 -13.00
N GLN A 89 -61.46 -20.64 -14.05
CA GLN A 89 -62.80 -20.57 -14.67
C GLN A 89 -62.64 -20.05 -16.11
N ASP A 90 -63.03 -20.81 -16.90
CA ASP A 90 -63.72 -21.24 -18.09
C ASP A 90 -64.36 -20.08 -18.94
N GLN A 91 -64.03 -20.17 -20.25
CA GLN A 91 -64.84 -19.86 -21.43
C GLN A 91 -65.50 -18.49 -21.62
N THR A 92 -65.19 -17.78 -22.67
CA THR A 92 -65.84 -17.78 -23.98
C THR A 92 -65.28 -16.72 -24.89
N MET A 93 -64.94 -17.09 -26.11
CA MET A 93 -64.86 -16.23 -27.29
C MET A 93 -66.28 -15.93 -27.82
N PRO A 94 -66.57 -14.88 -28.54
CA PRO A 94 -66.27 -14.84 -29.98
C PRO A 94 -65.90 -13.51 -30.62
N GLU A 95 -65.13 -13.63 -31.66
CA GLU A 95 -65.27 -13.20 -33.07
C GLU A 95 -65.44 -11.70 -33.47
N LYS A 96 -64.45 -11.27 -34.25
CA LYS A 96 -64.47 -10.56 -35.57
C LYS A 96 -65.20 -9.21 -35.71
N VAL A 97 -64.57 -8.25 -36.30
CA VAL A 97 -64.56 -7.88 -37.74
C VAL A 97 -64.01 -6.45 -37.91
N SER A 98 -63.01 -6.31 -38.74
CA SER A 98 -62.69 -5.46 -39.88
C SER A 98 -62.77 -3.94 -39.82
N GLU A 99 -61.64 -3.33 -40.25
CA GLU A 99 -61.52 -2.34 -41.39
C GLU A 99 -62.12 -0.95 -41.17
N GLU A 100 -61.29 0.06 -41.25
CA GLU A 100 -60.85 0.82 -42.44
C GLU A 100 -60.13 2.12 -41.99
N GLU A 101 -59.03 2.42 -42.58
CA GLU A 101 -58.54 3.79 -42.78
C GLU A 101 -59.39 4.50 -43.85
N PRO A 102 -59.44 5.83 -44.00
CA PRO A 102 -58.30 6.64 -44.43
C PRO A 102 -58.31 8.14 -44.10
N ARG A 103 -57.07 8.72 -44.17
CA ARG A 103 -56.64 9.98 -44.82
C ARG A 103 -57.11 11.38 -44.35
N GLU A 104 -56.00 12.17 -44.11
CA GLU A 104 -55.71 13.56 -44.54
C GLU A 104 -56.53 14.70 -43.87
N GLU A 105 -55.99 15.74 -43.37
CA GLU A 105 -55.09 16.81 -43.85
C GLU A 105 -54.75 17.81 -42.73
N GLU A 106 -53.52 18.30 -42.82
CA GLU A 106 -52.94 19.56 -42.40
C GLU A 106 -53.67 20.55 -41.50
N SER A 107 -53.01 20.98 -40.44
CA SER A 107 -52.46 22.36 -40.37
C SER A 107 -51.72 22.65 -39.03
N ARG A 108 -50.65 23.34 -39.20
CA ARG A 108 -49.68 23.93 -38.29
C ARG A 108 -50.24 24.52 -37.01
N SER A 109 -49.64 24.16 -35.89
CA SER A 109 -49.26 25.12 -34.84
C SER A 109 -48.05 24.60 -34.07
N ILE A 110 -47.01 25.42 -34.08
CA ILE A 110 -45.75 25.25 -33.36
C ILE A 110 -46.07 25.39 -31.87
N ALA A 111 -46.05 24.29 -31.13
CA ALA A 111 -45.95 24.30 -29.68
C ALA A 111 -44.60 23.68 -29.30
N GLU A 112 -43.74 24.49 -28.74
CA GLU A 112 -42.50 24.10 -28.09
C GLU A 112 -42.79 22.94 -27.17
N LYS A 113 -42.32 21.75 -27.54
CA LYS A 113 -42.17 20.63 -26.61
C LYS A 113 -40.98 20.97 -25.70
N GLU A 114 -41.27 21.40 -24.49
CA GLU A 114 -40.34 21.32 -23.38
C GLU A 114 -39.83 19.87 -23.30
N ILE A 115 -38.55 19.72 -23.60
CA ILE A 115 -37.79 18.52 -23.28
C ILE A 115 -37.83 18.41 -21.75
N PRO A 116 -38.31 17.30 -21.15
CA PRO A 116 -38.15 17.11 -19.74
C PRO A 116 -36.64 17.04 -19.48
N SER A 117 -36.11 18.01 -18.78
CA SER A 117 -34.79 17.90 -18.17
C SER A 117 -34.83 16.67 -17.26
N GLU A 118 -34.15 15.60 -17.67
CA GLU A 118 -33.73 14.57 -16.74
C GLU A 118 -32.92 15.29 -15.66
N GLU A 119 -33.56 15.63 -14.56
CA GLU A 119 -32.87 15.97 -13.33
C GLU A 119 -31.98 14.77 -13.03
N ASP A 120 -30.67 14.93 -13.21
CA ASP A 120 -29.62 14.07 -12.69
C ASP A 120 -29.77 14.03 -11.16
N SER A 121 -30.71 13.24 -10.67
CA SER A 121 -30.83 12.97 -9.23
C SER A 121 -29.59 12.21 -8.83
N GLU A 122 -28.65 12.91 -8.14
CA GLU A 122 -27.47 12.25 -7.59
C GLU A 122 -27.93 10.99 -6.81
N PRO A 123 -27.31 9.82 -7.08
CA PRO A 123 -27.69 8.58 -6.44
C PRO A 123 -27.59 8.72 -4.92
N THR A 124 -28.60 8.25 -4.21
CA THR A 124 -28.68 8.35 -2.74
C THR A 124 -27.43 7.74 -2.09
N PRO A 125 -26.83 8.41 -1.08
CA PRO A 125 -25.67 7.89 -0.37
C PRO A 125 -25.94 6.49 0.22
N ALA A 126 -25.08 5.52 -0.04
CA ALA A 126 -25.21 4.14 0.40
C ALA A 126 -23.90 3.56 0.91
N GLY A 127 -23.97 2.54 1.78
CA GLY A 127 -22.80 1.84 2.29
C GLY A 127 -22.01 2.60 3.36
N LYS A 128 -20.94 1.96 3.83
CA LYS A 128 -20.09 2.45 4.92
C LYS A 128 -18.64 2.53 4.49
N LEU A 129 -17.97 3.61 4.82
CA LEU A 129 -16.52 3.80 4.63
C LEU A 129 -15.85 3.93 5.99
N VAL A 130 -14.96 3.00 6.34
CA VAL A 130 -14.19 3.06 7.59
C VAL A 130 -12.77 3.46 7.25
N VAL A 131 -12.24 4.53 7.85
CA VAL A 131 -10.91 5.07 7.53
C VAL A 131 -10.02 5.13 8.76
N ASP A 132 -8.75 4.84 8.56
CA ASP A 132 -7.71 4.99 9.59
C ASP A 132 -6.32 5.11 8.95
N ALA A 133 -5.32 5.45 9.77
CA ALA A 133 -3.93 5.46 9.36
C ALA A 133 -3.06 4.63 10.31
N THR A 134 -2.05 3.99 9.74
CA THR A 134 -1.08 3.22 10.51
C THR A 134 0.34 3.49 10.03
N CYS A 135 1.33 3.07 10.82
CA CYS A 135 2.72 3.02 10.40
C CYS A 135 3.13 1.58 10.09
N ALA A 136 3.81 1.39 8.95
CA ALA A 136 4.56 0.18 8.63
C ALA A 136 6.04 0.43 8.95
N PRO A 137 6.57 -0.09 10.07
CA PRO A 137 7.93 0.15 10.49
C PRO A 137 8.94 -0.42 9.48
N ALA A 138 9.96 0.37 9.15
CA ALA A 138 11.09 -0.08 8.35
C ALA A 138 12.09 -0.86 9.20
N ASP A 139 12.80 -1.79 8.57
CA ASP A 139 13.90 -2.53 9.21
C ASP A 139 15.12 -1.65 9.39
N ILE A 140 15.11 -0.80 10.41
CA ILE A 140 16.23 0.04 10.81
C ILE A 140 16.50 -0.07 12.31
N ALA A 141 17.77 0.04 12.69
CA ALA A 141 18.10 0.17 14.10
C ALA A 141 17.60 1.53 14.63
N TYR A 142 17.16 1.56 15.89
CA TYR A 142 16.73 2.82 16.53
C TYR A 142 17.80 3.92 16.35
N PRO A 143 17.44 5.10 15.80
CA PRO A 143 18.40 6.10 15.38
C PRO A 143 18.93 6.90 16.58
N VAL A 144 20.12 6.54 17.04
CA VAL A 144 20.88 7.28 18.05
C VAL A 144 21.97 8.06 17.34
N ASP A 145 22.03 9.39 17.54
CA ASP A 145 22.94 10.28 16.82
C ASP A 145 24.40 9.83 16.85
N VAL A 146 24.91 9.47 18.01
CA VAL A 146 26.30 9.02 18.14
C VAL A 146 26.59 7.74 17.34
N ARG A 147 25.60 6.83 17.21
CA ARG A 147 25.75 5.61 16.41
C ARG A 147 25.66 5.91 14.92
N LEU A 148 24.78 6.82 14.52
CA LEU A 148 24.68 7.27 13.14
C LEU A 148 25.95 7.98 12.68
N LEU A 149 26.50 8.87 13.50
CA LEU A 149 27.78 9.56 13.25
C LEU A 149 28.95 8.58 13.13
N HIS A 150 28.99 7.55 13.98
CA HIS A 150 30.02 6.51 13.88
C HIS A 150 29.90 5.74 12.57
N ARG A 151 28.70 5.36 12.14
CA ARG A 151 28.45 4.69 10.85
C ARG A 151 28.81 5.59 9.68
N ALA A 152 28.46 6.88 9.75
CA ALA A 152 28.83 7.87 8.72
C ALA A 152 30.35 7.99 8.57
N ARG A 153 31.08 8.04 9.70
CA ARG A 153 32.55 8.04 9.73
C ARG A 153 33.11 6.82 8.99
N LEU A 154 32.64 5.61 9.32
CA LEU A 154 33.09 4.37 8.66
C LEU A 154 32.83 4.39 7.15
N GLN A 155 31.65 4.88 6.75
CA GLN A 155 31.31 4.98 5.32
C GLN A 155 32.17 6.03 4.59
N SER A 156 32.49 7.14 5.24
CA SER A 156 33.39 8.16 4.65
C SER A 156 34.82 7.65 4.50
N GLU A 157 35.30 6.85 5.47
CA GLU A 157 36.61 6.18 5.37
C GLU A 157 36.68 5.18 4.22
N ALA A 158 35.59 4.41 4.00
CA ALA A 158 35.51 3.48 2.87
C ALA A 158 35.50 4.21 1.51
N LEU A 159 34.86 5.39 1.41
CA LEU A 159 34.92 6.21 0.19
C LEU A 159 36.32 6.76 -0.07
N ILE A 160 37.06 7.18 0.97
CA ILE A 160 38.45 7.60 0.84
C ILE A 160 39.29 6.43 0.36
N ASP A 161 39.08 5.22 0.86
CA ASP A 161 39.79 4.01 0.42
C ASP A 161 39.52 3.69 -1.05
N GLU A 162 38.25 3.79 -1.48
CA GLU A 162 37.81 3.56 -2.87
C GLU A 162 38.45 4.59 -3.84
N LEU A 163 38.48 5.86 -3.48
CA LEU A 163 39.11 6.91 -4.28
C LEU A 163 40.64 6.79 -4.29
N HIS A 164 41.25 6.55 -3.13
CA HIS A 164 42.70 6.43 -3.01
C HIS A 164 43.26 5.24 -3.85
N ALA A 165 42.50 4.14 -3.95
CA ALA A 165 42.90 2.98 -4.74
C ALA A 165 43.03 3.27 -6.24
N GLN A 166 42.48 4.38 -6.74
CA GLN A 166 42.54 4.82 -8.14
C GLN A 166 43.72 5.79 -8.41
N ARG A 167 44.47 6.18 -7.38
CA ARG A 167 45.62 7.04 -7.50
C ARG A 167 46.87 6.24 -7.89
N PRO A 168 47.88 6.90 -8.49
CA PRO A 168 49.17 6.24 -8.82
C PRO A 168 49.79 5.57 -7.61
N SER A 169 50.48 4.45 -7.84
CA SER A 169 51.22 3.74 -6.79
C SER A 169 52.23 4.66 -6.12
N GLY A 170 52.27 4.59 -4.78
CA GLY A 170 53.14 5.50 -3.96
C GLY A 170 52.50 6.78 -3.49
N SER A 171 51.25 7.11 -3.91
CA SER A 171 50.53 8.28 -3.42
C SER A 171 50.24 8.15 -1.91
N LEU A 172 50.46 9.23 -1.16
CA LEU A 172 50.20 9.26 0.27
C LEU A 172 48.67 9.23 0.54
N LYS A 173 48.25 8.28 1.35
CA LYS A 173 46.83 8.19 1.79
C LYS A 173 46.50 9.26 2.80
N PRO A 174 45.34 9.96 2.64
CA PRO A 174 44.90 10.96 3.62
C PRO A 174 44.76 10.36 5.04
N ARG A 175 45.27 11.09 6.05
CA ARG A 175 45.21 10.65 7.44
C ARG A 175 43.82 10.77 8.02
N THR A 176 43.14 9.63 8.23
CA THR A 176 41.76 9.55 8.79
C THR A 176 41.75 9.27 10.30
N TYR A 177 42.89 8.94 10.91
CA TYR A 177 43.04 8.58 12.34
C TYR A 177 42.07 7.48 12.78
N ARG A 178 41.76 6.55 11.89
CA ARG A 178 40.72 5.52 12.08
C ARG A 178 40.97 4.64 13.31
N GLU A 179 42.18 4.22 13.60
CA GLU A 179 42.52 3.40 14.75
C GLU A 179 42.28 4.14 16.07
N LYS A 180 42.76 5.37 16.16
CA LYS A 180 42.53 6.22 17.35
C LYS A 180 41.06 6.49 17.61
N LEU A 181 40.27 6.73 16.54
CA LEU A 181 38.85 6.94 16.65
C LEU A 181 38.11 5.65 16.97
N GLN A 182 38.55 4.51 16.45
CA GLN A 182 38.00 3.19 16.76
C GLN A 182 38.26 2.80 18.21
N HIS A 183 39.45 3.11 18.74
CA HIS A 183 39.72 2.90 20.14
C HIS A 183 38.78 3.75 21.03
N LYS A 184 38.67 5.08 20.76
CA LYS A 184 37.73 5.94 21.50
C LYS A 184 36.30 5.46 21.44
N TRP A 185 35.86 4.96 20.27
CA TRP A 185 34.54 4.38 20.09
C TRP A 185 34.34 3.12 20.95
N ARG A 186 35.32 2.20 20.95
CA ARG A 186 35.26 0.99 21.77
C ARG A 186 35.16 1.30 23.27
N VAL A 187 35.87 2.29 23.76
CA VAL A 187 35.77 2.77 25.15
C VAL A 187 34.37 3.33 25.43
N PHE A 188 33.86 4.18 24.52
CA PHE A 188 32.56 4.83 24.69
C PHE A 188 31.38 3.83 24.73
N ILE A 189 31.35 2.84 23.85
CA ILE A 189 30.23 1.87 23.78
C ILE A 189 30.16 0.92 24.99
N LYS A 190 31.26 0.77 25.75
CA LYS A 190 31.28 -0.03 27.01
C LYS A 190 30.55 0.68 28.14
N ILE A 191 30.30 1.98 28.04
CA ILE A 191 29.60 2.74 29.06
C ILE A 191 28.11 2.42 28.97
N ARG A 192 27.56 1.72 29.95
CA ARG A 192 26.16 1.25 29.96
C ARG A 192 25.15 2.41 29.89
N LYS A 193 25.38 3.50 30.64
CA LYS A 193 24.53 4.70 30.68
C LYS A 193 25.41 5.95 30.58
N PRO A 194 25.84 6.36 29.37
CA PRO A 194 26.67 7.54 29.23
C PRO A 194 25.89 8.82 29.58
N SER A 195 26.51 9.75 30.29
CA SER A 195 25.93 11.06 30.57
C SER A 195 25.74 11.88 29.30
N ARG A 196 24.83 12.85 29.32
CA ARG A 196 24.59 13.78 28.19
C ARG A 196 25.88 14.47 27.75
N SER A 197 26.74 14.88 28.68
CA SER A 197 28.04 15.49 28.40
C SER A 197 28.96 14.54 27.63
N LYS A 198 29.09 13.28 28.07
CA LYS A 198 29.92 12.26 27.39
C LYS A 198 29.38 11.97 25.97
N ILE A 199 28.04 11.89 25.81
CA ILE A 199 27.41 11.71 24.49
C ILE A 199 27.75 12.90 23.57
N ARG A 200 27.57 14.16 24.05
CA ARG A 200 27.88 15.39 23.31
C ARG A 200 29.37 15.48 22.93
N ALA A 201 30.27 15.12 23.85
CA ALA A 201 31.71 15.09 23.59
C ALA A 201 32.06 14.08 22.47
N MET A 202 31.46 12.87 22.51
CA MET A 202 31.68 11.84 21.48
C MET A 202 31.09 12.27 20.14
N CYS A 203 29.92 12.87 20.12
CA CYS A 203 29.33 13.44 18.90
C CYS A 203 30.23 14.49 18.27
N LYS A 204 30.81 15.42 19.07
CA LYS A 204 31.76 16.42 18.60
C LYS A 204 32.98 15.78 17.91
N ILE A 205 33.58 14.77 18.56
CA ILE A 205 34.73 14.04 18.01
C ILE A 205 34.39 13.40 16.66
N LEU A 206 33.24 12.76 16.56
CA LEU A 206 32.79 12.07 15.32
C LEU A 206 32.40 13.07 14.21
N LEU A 207 31.78 14.21 14.56
CA LEU A 207 31.47 15.30 13.61
C LEU A 207 32.75 15.89 13.01
N MET A 208 33.74 16.20 13.84
CA MET A 208 35.02 16.74 13.36
C MET A 208 35.76 15.71 12.48
N ALA A 209 35.68 14.44 12.83
CA ALA A 209 36.23 13.38 12.00
C ALA A 209 35.53 13.26 10.65
N LEU A 210 34.19 13.33 10.63
CA LEU A 210 33.41 13.27 9.41
C LEU A 210 33.66 14.51 8.52
N GLN A 211 33.73 15.70 9.09
CA GLN A 211 34.07 16.93 8.38
C GLN A 211 35.42 16.81 7.67
N ARG A 212 36.45 16.36 8.40
CA ARG A 212 37.77 16.12 7.82
C ARG A 212 37.73 15.10 6.68
N ASN A 213 37.01 13.97 6.87
CA ASN A 213 36.89 12.93 5.87
C ASN A 213 36.17 13.46 4.61
N ILE A 214 35.13 14.27 4.76
CA ILE A 214 34.44 14.92 3.62
C ILE A 214 35.42 15.81 2.85
N ARG A 215 36.22 16.62 3.52
CA ARG A 215 37.25 17.46 2.87
C ARG A 215 38.30 16.60 2.13
N HIS A 216 38.65 15.42 2.65
CA HIS A 216 39.54 14.50 1.95
C HIS A 216 38.88 13.89 0.71
N ILE A 217 37.61 13.54 0.79
CA ILE A 217 36.84 13.07 -0.36
C ILE A 217 36.77 14.16 -1.43
N ASP A 218 36.50 15.42 -1.04
CA ASP A 218 36.40 16.53 -1.97
C ASP A 218 37.72 16.71 -2.74
N ARG A 219 38.86 16.76 -2.03
CA ARG A 219 40.19 16.87 -2.67
C ARG A 219 40.49 15.71 -3.62
N LEU A 220 40.15 14.49 -3.22
CA LEU A 220 40.35 13.33 -4.08
C LEU A 220 39.46 13.36 -5.32
N LEU A 221 38.25 13.90 -5.22
CA LEU A 221 37.36 14.11 -6.36
C LEU A 221 37.80 15.24 -7.28
N ASP A 222 38.40 16.29 -6.72
CA ASP A 222 39.02 17.38 -7.50
C ASP A 222 40.21 16.85 -8.33
N GLU A 223 40.97 15.89 -7.78
CA GLU A 223 42.09 15.24 -8.49
C GLU A 223 41.64 14.20 -9.53
N LEU A 224 40.66 13.37 -9.20
CA LEU A 224 40.28 12.19 -10.00
C LEU A 224 39.05 12.40 -10.88
N GLY A 225 38.27 13.46 -10.61
CA GLY A 225 36.96 13.70 -11.20
C GLY A 225 35.84 12.89 -10.56
N VAL A 226 34.59 13.38 -10.67
CA VAL A 226 33.38 12.77 -10.09
C VAL A 226 33.11 11.39 -10.68
N GLY A 227 33.50 11.15 -11.94
CA GLY A 227 33.36 9.87 -12.63
C GLY A 227 34.14 8.69 -12.02
N SER A 228 35.07 8.97 -11.11
CA SER A 228 35.85 7.96 -10.35
C SER A 228 34.97 7.17 -9.37
N LEU A 229 33.83 7.68 -8.95
CA LEU A 229 32.89 6.98 -8.07
C LEU A 229 31.79 6.29 -8.86
N LYS A 230 31.53 5.03 -8.52
CA LYS A 230 30.36 4.29 -9.00
C LYS A 230 29.09 4.97 -8.46
N ASN A 231 27.97 4.88 -9.18
CA ASN A 231 26.68 5.49 -8.79
C ASN A 231 26.27 5.23 -7.32
N LYS A 232 26.53 4.03 -6.81
CA LYS A 232 26.26 3.65 -5.41
C LYS A 232 27.12 4.45 -4.43
N SER A 233 28.39 4.66 -4.72
CA SER A 233 29.33 5.40 -3.89
C SER A 233 29.09 6.91 -4.00
N LEU A 234 28.76 7.42 -5.18
CA LEU A 234 28.35 8.80 -5.40
C LEU A 234 27.09 9.14 -4.58
N ARG A 235 26.06 8.29 -4.65
CA ARG A 235 24.85 8.45 -3.81
C ARG A 235 25.19 8.45 -2.32
N ARG A 236 26.09 7.57 -1.87
CA ARG A 236 26.54 7.51 -0.48
C ARG A 236 27.22 8.82 -0.06
N MET A 237 28.07 9.36 -0.90
CA MET A 237 28.73 10.65 -0.66
C MET A 237 27.73 11.78 -0.44
N TRP A 238 26.71 11.91 -1.30
CA TRP A 238 25.66 12.93 -1.14
C TRP A 238 24.88 12.77 0.16
N ILE A 239 24.52 11.54 0.52
CA ILE A 239 23.84 11.25 1.79
C ILE A 239 24.72 11.65 2.99
N LEU A 240 26.02 11.39 2.94
CA LEU A 240 26.95 11.76 4.01
C LEU A 240 27.11 13.26 4.16
N ARG A 241 27.13 14.02 3.06
CA ARG A 241 27.19 15.49 3.09
C ARG A 241 25.91 16.07 3.74
N GLU A 242 24.76 15.67 3.25
CA GLU A 242 23.48 16.11 3.81
C GLU A 242 23.35 15.72 5.29
N PHE A 243 23.67 14.49 5.63
CA PHE A 243 23.67 14.01 7.00
C PHE A 243 24.62 14.80 7.89
N PHE A 244 25.81 15.16 7.42
CA PHE A 244 26.76 15.99 8.15
C PHE A 244 26.18 17.38 8.44
N CYS A 245 25.61 18.06 7.46
CA CYS A 245 24.98 19.38 7.63
C CYS A 245 23.86 19.30 8.68
N GLN A 246 22.95 18.34 8.57
CA GLN A 246 21.86 18.15 9.53
C GLN A 246 22.35 17.83 10.95
N GLN A 247 23.41 17.05 11.10
CA GLN A 247 23.95 16.71 12.41
C GLN A 247 24.76 17.84 13.02
N MET A 248 25.40 18.68 12.21
CA MET A 248 26.08 19.87 12.68
C MET A 248 25.08 20.91 13.20
N GLU A 249 24.04 21.23 12.40
CA GLU A 249 22.95 22.10 12.82
C GLU A 249 22.31 21.63 14.14
N ARG A 250 22.00 20.35 14.23
CA ARG A 250 21.44 19.74 15.44
C ARG A 250 22.41 19.83 16.65
N PHE A 251 23.70 19.65 16.41
CA PHE A 251 24.71 19.74 17.47
C PHE A 251 24.83 21.17 18.01
N GLU A 252 24.72 22.17 17.15
CA GLU A 252 24.82 23.60 17.49
C GLU A 252 23.53 24.12 18.13
N THR A 253 22.39 23.88 17.50
CA THR A 253 21.09 24.44 17.93
C THR A 253 20.39 23.58 19.00
N GLY A 254 20.69 22.29 19.09
CA GLY A 254 19.96 21.31 19.90
C GLY A 254 18.63 20.91 19.33
N GLN A 255 18.18 21.53 18.23
CA GLN A 255 16.89 21.25 17.58
C GLN A 255 17.02 20.16 16.51
N SER A 256 15.93 19.49 16.21
CA SER A 256 15.89 18.49 15.14
C SER A 256 15.63 19.20 13.81
N PRO A 257 16.53 19.10 12.81
CA PRO A 257 16.29 19.70 11.51
C PRO A 257 15.08 19.06 10.82
N PRO A 258 14.40 19.79 9.94
CA PRO A 258 13.33 19.24 9.13
C PRO A 258 13.87 18.09 8.26
N SER A 259 13.04 17.11 7.97
CA SER A 259 13.42 15.96 7.13
C SER A 259 14.68 15.21 7.57
N ARG A 260 14.92 15.14 8.89
CA ARG A 260 16.12 14.53 9.48
C ARG A 260 16.36 13.10 8.97
N ILE A 261 17.58 12.83 8.52
CA ILE A 261 18.05 11.49 8.16
C ILE A 261 18.25 10.65 9.42
N VAL A 262 17.47 9.57 9.55
CA VAL A 262 17.52 8.63 10.67
C VAL A 262 18.16 7.28 10.30
N SER A 263 18.42 7.06 9.01
CA SER A 263 19.13 5.89 8.50
C SER A 263 19.95 6.24 7.27
N LEU A 264 21.25 5.95 7.29
CA LEU A 264 22.14 6.18 6.14
C LEU A 264 21.88 5.19 5.00
N ALA A 265 21.37 3.99 5.32
CA ALA A 265 21.00 2.98 4.33
C ALA A 265 19.64 3.28 3.67
N GLN A 266 18.74 3.90 4.42
CA GLN A 266 17.39 4.25 3.99
C GLN A 266 17.12 5.74 4.30
N PRO A 267 17.73 6.68 3.57
CA PRO A 267 17.70 8.11 3.89
C PRO A 267 16.32 8.76 3.71
N HIS A 268 15.37 8.07 3.08
CA HIS A 268 13.99 8.51 2.91
C HIS A 268 13.12 8.29 4.15
N ILE A 269 13.55 7.45 5.10
CA ILE A 269 12.79 7.21 6.33
C ILE A 269 12.84 8.46 7.21
N ARG A 270 11.68 8.82 7.78
CA ARG A 270 11.53 9.97 8.70
C ARG A 270 10.94 9.49 10.02
N PRO A 271 11.17 10.23 11.12
CA PRO A 271 10.49 9.98 12.37
C PRO A 271 9.01 10.37 12.24
N ILE A 272 8.12 9.44 12.58
CA ILE A 272 6.68 9.64 12.61
C ILE A 272 6.26 9.72 14.07
N PHE A 273 5.75 10.86 14.50
CA PHE A 273 5.28 11.06 15.86
C PHE A 273 3.91 10.38 16.04
N ARG A 274 3.78 9.53 17.05
CA ARG A 274 2.54 8.82 17.35
C ARG A 274 1.94 9.10 18.73
N GLY A 275 2.67 9.78 19.60
CA GLY A 275 2.18 10.16 20.93
C GLY A 275 1.79 9.01 21.87
N LYS A 276 2.18 7.75 21.55
CA LYS A 276 1.93 6.61 22.42
C LYS A 276 2.89 6.57 23.61
N ALA A 277 2.40 6.16 24.78
CA ALA A 277 3.19 6.10 26.02
C ALA A 277 4.50 5.31 25.89
N ASN A 278 4.49 4.21 25.14
CA ASN A 278 5.64 3.31 25.00
C ASN A 278 6.57 3.61 23.81
N ALA A 279 6.11 4.41 22.83
CA ALA A 279 6.90 4.77 21.66
C ALA A 279 6.42 6.11 21.09
N SER A 280 7.15 7.18 21.39
CA SER A 280 6.83 8.52 20.89
C SER A 280 7.02 8.62 19.37
N TYR A 281 7.95 7.86 18.80
CA TYR A 281 8.29 7.88 17.37
C TYR A 281 8.33 6.48 16.79
N GLU A 282 7.76 6.34 15.60
CA GLU A 282 7.93 5.19 14.71
C GLU A 282 8.73 5.62 13.47
N PHE A 283 9.41 4.67 12.81
CA PHE A 283 10.28 4.92 11.67
C PHE A 283 9.87 4.01 10.51
N GLY A 284 9.23 4.55 9.50
CA GLY A 284 8.72 3.74 8.40
C GLY A 284 7.81 4.52 7.47
N ALA A 285 6.90 3.83 6.81
CA ALA A 285 5.87 4.45 5.98
C ALA A 285 4.59 4.67 6.80
N LYS A 286 4.03 5.89 6.76
CA LYS A 286 2.67 6.16 7.22
C LYS A 286 1.70 5.83 6.11
N ILE A 287 0.69 5.02 6.41
CA ILE A 287 -0.25 4.45 5.47
C ILE A 287 -1.65 4.93 5.82
N SER A 288 -2.34 5.48 4.83
CA SER A 288 -3.75 5.86 4.91
C SER A 288 -4.59 4.75 4.26
N LEU A 289 -5.57 4.22 4.98
CA LEU A 289 -6.35 3.05 4.62
C LEU A 289 -7.83 3.33 4.71
N SER A 290 -8.61 2.65 3.87
CA SER A 290 -10.04 2.49 4.09
C SER A 290 -10.45 1.01 4.10
N VAL A 291 -11.58 0.74 4.73
CA VAL A 291 -12.24 -0.56 4.72
C VAL A 291 -13.67 -0.38 4.24
N GLU A 292 -14.03 -1.14 3.21
CA GLU A 292 -15.34 -1.18 2.58
C GLU A 292 -15.81 -2.64 2.52
N ASN A 293 -16.94 -2.98 3.10
CA ASN A 293 -17.44 -4.36 3.15
C ASN A 293 -16.40 -5.37 3.66
N GLY A 294 -15.49 -4.91 4.55
CA GLY A 294 -14.41 -5.71 5.12
C GLY A 294 -13.22 -5.95 4.18
N PHE A 295 -13.16 -5.33 3.00
CA PHE A 295 -12.00 -5.25 2.12
C PHE A 295 -11.20 -3.98 2.39
N VAL A 296 -9.87 -4.09 2.28
CA VAL A 296 -8.95 -2.99 2.59
C VAL A 296 -8.43 -2.33 1.32
N MET A 297 -8.50 -1.01 1.28
CA MET A 297 -7.88 -0.17 0.23
C MET A 297 -6.74 0.65 0.79
N VAL A 298 -5.64 0.78 0.03
CA VAL A 298 -4.47 1.60 0.38
C VAL A 298 -4.49 2.87 -0.45
N HIS A 299 -4.86 3.99 0.17
CA HIS A 299 -4.91 5.29 -0.53
C HIS A 299 -3.54 5.96 -0.60
N ALA A 300 -2.87 6.11 0.53
CA ALA A 300 -1.57 6.75 0.60
C ALA A 300 -0.55 5.91 1.37
N SER A 301 0.71 5.97 0.91
CA SER A 301 1.87 5.43 1.63
C SER A 301 3.01 6.43 1.48
N ARG A 302 3.31 7.18 2.55
CA ARG A 302 4.30 8.26 2.56
C ARG A 302 5.30 8.03 3.70
N PHE A 303 6.55 8.41 3.49
CA PHE A 303 7.60 8.29 4.52
C PHE A 303 7.70 9.54 5.40
N GLU A 304 6.98 10.58 5.08
CA GLU A 304 6.89 11.81 5.83
C GLU A 304 5.76 11.74 6.85
N ASN A 305 5.91 12.50 7.94
CA ASN A 305 4.83 12.65 8.90
C ASN A 305 3.80 13.65 8.37
N PHE A 306 2.70 13.14 7.83
CA PHE A 306 1.58 13.95 7.33
C PHE A 306 0.37 13.84 8.25
N ASN A 307 -0.52 14.83 8.17
CA ASN A 307 -1.80 14.78 8.86
C ASN A 307 -2.80 13.97 8.00
N GLU A 308 -3.18 12.79 8.50
CA GLU A 308 -4.10 11.89 7.82
C GLU A 308 -5.48 12.48 7.56
N SER A 309 -5.90 13.49 8.34
CA SER A 309 -7.21 14.15 8.14
C SER A 309 -7.34 14.82 6.77
N GLY A 310 -6.21 15.16 6.14
CA GLY A 310 -6.20 15.74 4.80
C GLY A 310 -6.58 14.77 3.69
N ASP A 311 -6.40 13.46 3.92
CA ASP A 311 -6.66 12.43 2.90
C ASP A 311 -8.16 12.01 2.84
N LEU A 312 -9.00 12.41 3.82
CA LEU A 312 -10.38 11.92 3.92
C LEU A 312 -11.24 12.24 2.71
N ILE A 313 -11.20 13.47 2.24
CA ILE A 313 -12.02 13.91 1.10
C ILE A 313 -11.65 13.13 -0.16
N GLU A 314 -10.36 12.93 -0.42
CA GLU A 314 -9.88 12.13 -1.54
C GLU A 314 -10.36 10.67 -1.43
N GLN A 315 -10.32 10.08 -0.25
CA GLN A 315 -10.83 8.72 0.00
C GLN A 315 -12.33 8.60 -0.27
N ILE A 316 -13.12 9.62 0.09
CA ILE A 316 -14.56 9.66 -0.18
C ILE A 316 -14.81 9.79 -1.70
N HIS A 317 -14.03 10.61 -2.42
CA HIS A 317 -14.12 10.70 -3.89
C HIS A 317 -13.74 9.38 -4.56
N GLU A 318 -12.70 8.70 -4.09
CA GLU A 318 -12.32 7.37 -4.60
C GLU A 318 -13.41 6.33 -4.34
N TYR A 319 -14.09 6.39 -3.17
CA TYR A 319 -15.25 5.56 -2.89
C TYR A 319 -16.36 5.81 -3.93
N ARG A 320 -16.74 7.08 -4.15
CA ARG A 320 -17.75 7.46 -5.18
C ARG A 320 -17.36 6.95 -6.57
N ARG A 321 -16.10 7.12 -6.97
CA ARG A 321 -15.60 6.63 -8.26
C ARG A 321 -15.81 5.12 -8.44
N ARG A 322 -15.60 4.33 -7.37
CA ARG A 322 -15.75 2.86 -7.42
C ARG A 322 -17.19 2.39 -7.33
N LYS A 323 -18.01 3.06 -6.52
CA LYS A 323 -19.38 2.63 -6.19
C LYS A 323 -20.47 3.34 -6.98
N GLY A 324 -20.16 4.47 -7.61
CA GLY A 324 -21.14 5.31 -8.30
C GLY A 324 -21.94 6.25 -7.40
N HIS A 325 -21.86 6.12 -6.07
CA HIS A 325 -22.61 6.92 -5.09
C HIS A 325 -21.71 7.33 -3.92
N TRP A 326 -22.13 8.31 -3.14
CA TRP A 326 -21.49 8.70 -1.90
C TRP A 326 -21.70 7.66 -0.81
N PRO A 327 -20.75 7.49 0.17
CA PRO A 327 -21.01 6.64 1.34
C PRO A 327 -22.09 7.26 2.24
N ALA A 328 -23.04 6.47 2.73
CA ALA A 328 -24.03 6.92 3.69
C ALA A 328 -23.40 7.32 5.04
N SER A 329 -22.30 6.62 5.42
CA SER A 329 -21.57 6.95 6.63
C SER A 329 -20.07 6.74 6.48
N VAL A 330 -19.30 7.63 7.13
CA VAL A 330 -17.84 7.56 7.26
C VAL A 330 -17.49 7.40 8.72
N HIS A 331 -16.75 6.32 9.03
CA HIS A 331 -16.28 6.01 10.39
C HIS A 331 -14.78 6.27 10.48
N ALA A 332 -14.41 7.28 11.27
CA ALA A 332 -13.04 7.76 11.36
C ALA A 332 -12.68 8.15 12.80
N ASP A 333 -11.37 8.25 13.08
CA ASP A 333 -10.90 8.77 14.36
C ASP A 333 -11.16 10.28 14.50
N ARG A 334 -11.10 10.76 15.73
CA ARG A 334 -11.34 12.17 16.07
C ARG A 334 -10.48 13.13 15.25
N ILE A 335 -9.26 12.75 14.87
CA ILE A 335 -8.35 13.58 14.08
C ILE A 335 -8.92 13.94 12.70
N TYR A 336 -9.75 13.08 12.11
CA TYR A 336 -10.39 13.32 10.80
C TYR A 336 -11.55 14.32 10.85
N ARG A 337 -12.04 14.70 12.07
CA ARG A 337 -13.21 15.57 12.24
C ARG A 337 -12.86 17.05 12.16
N THR A 338 -12.07 17.45 11.18
CA THR A 338 -11.76 18.84 10.88
C THR A 338 -13.01 19.59 10.42
N ARG A 339 -13.01 20.92 10.53
CA ARG A 339 -14.12 21.77 10.04
C ARG A 339 -14.38 21.49 8.55
N LYS A 340 -13.32 21.44 7.74
CA LYS A 340 -13.37 21.17 6.29
C LYS A 340 -14.05 19.82 5.98
N ASN A 341 -13.64 18.75 6.65
CA ASN A 341 -14.19 17.41 6.41
C ASN A 341 -15.65 17.30 6.82
N ARG A 342 -16.03 17.92 7.94
CA ARG A 342 -17.43 17.95 8.39
C ARG A 342 -18.34 18.72 7.44
N GLU A 343 -17.88 19.86 6.95
CA GLU A 343 -18.61 20.67 5.98
C GLU A 343 -18.79 19.92 4.66
N PHE A 344 -17.75 19.27 4.16
CA PHE A 344 -17.82 18.42 2.98
C PHE A 344 -18.83 17.28 3.16
N CYS A 345 -18.75 16.52 4.24
CA CYS A 345 -19.68 15.42 4.51
C CYS A 345 -21.14 15.93 4.63
N LYS A 346 -21.35 17.06 5.29
CA LYS A 346 -22.71 17.66 5.40
C LYS A 346 -23.29 18.06 4.05
N ARG A 347 -22.47 18.64 3.17
CA ARG A 347 -22.88 19.06 1.80
C ARG A 347 -23.36 17.89 0.96
N HIS A 348 -22.74 16.71 1.10
CA HIS A 348 -23.06 15.51 0.33
C HIS A 348 -23.95 14.50 1.08
N GLY A 349 -24.62 14.90 2.15
CA GLY A 349 -25.51 14.02 2.91
C GLY A 349 -24.81 12.86 3.63
N ILE A 350 -23.47 12.93 3.83
CA ILE A 350 -22.66 11.87 4.41
C ILE A 350 -22.63 12.01 5.94
N ARG A 351 -22.99 10.97 6.67
CA ARG A 351 -22.87 10.95 8.13
C ARG A 351 -21.43 10.67 8.56
N LEU A 352 -20.75 11.65 9.14
CA LEU A 352 -19.41 11.47 9.73
C LEU A 352 -19.55 11.02 11.20
N SER A 353 -18.99 9.86 11.55
CA SER A 353 -19.06 9.24 12.88
C SER A 353 -18.52 10.11 14.01
N GLY A 354 -18.96 9.85 15.22
CA GLY A 354 -18.50 10.49 16.46
C GLY A 354 -19.48 11.52 17.01
N GLN A 355 -19.20 12.02 18.21
CA GLN A 355 -20.11 12.93 18.92
C GLN A 355 -20.30 14.27 18.19
N PRO A 356 -21.51 14.81 18.12
CA PRO A 356 -21.78 16.16 17.64
C PRO A 356 -20.96 17.21 18.39
N LEU A 357 -20.70 18.34 17.73
CA LEU A 357 -20.08 19.48 18.42
C LEU A 357 -21.15 20.29 19.18
N GLY A 358 -20.71 20.90 20.25
CA GLY A 358 -21.53 21.78 21.05
C GLY A 358 -21.96 21.13 22.36
N ARG A 359 -22.86 21.81 23.06
CA ARG A 359 -23.44 21.32 24.33
C ARG A 359 -24.33 20.11 24.05
N PRO A 360 -24.28 19.04 24.87
CA PRO A 360 -25.21 17.93 24.77
C PRO A 360 -26.66 18.39 24.74
N PRO A 361 -27.52 17.68 24.01
CA PRO A 361 -28.96 18.00 24.04
C PRO A 361 -29.52 17.99 25.48
N ARG A 362 -30.41 18.91 25.79
CA ARG A 362 -31.13 18.92 27.08
C ARG A 362 -32.09 17.75 27.23
N ASP A 363 -32.59 17.25 26.11
CA ASP A 363 -33.42 16.06 26.02
C ASP A 363 -32.59 14.80 26.31
N GLU A 364 -32.91 14.11 27.39
CA GLU A 364 -32.21 12.89 27.82
C GLU A 364 -32.38 11.74 26.83
N ALA A 365 -33.55 11.61 26.19
CA ALA A 365 -33.81 10.54 25.23
C ALA A 365 -32.89 10.71 23.98
N ARG A 366 -32.85 11.93 23.46
CA ARG A 366 -31.96 12.29 22.34
C ARG A 366 -30.46 12.16 22.68
N ASN A 367 -30.08 12.48 23.93
CA ASN A 367 -28.73 12.32 24.40
C ASN A 367 -28.33 10.84 24.49
N LYS A 368 -29.21 9.98 25.03
CA LYS A 368 -29.01 8.51 25.08
C LYS A 368 -28.89 7.92 23.67
N GLU A 369 -29.71 8.34 22.72
CA GLU A 369 -29.66 7.90 21.35
C GLU A 369 -28.33 8.29 20.69
N GLN A 370 -27.87 9.54 20.88
CA GLN A 370 -26.55 9.98 20.34
C GLN A 370 -25.37 9.20 20.95
N GLN A 371 -25.43 8.90 22.24
CA GLN A 371 -24.40 8.06 22.90
C GLN A 371 -24.43 6.62 22.38
N ALA A 372 -25.61 6.03 22.20
CA ALA A 372 -25.78 4.70 21.65
C ALA A 372 -25.24 4.63 20.20
N GLN A 373 -25.51 5.67 19.39
CA GLN A 373 -24.98 5.76 18.04
C GLN A 373 -23.45 5.90 18.04
N ALA A 374 -22.89 6.74 18.91
CA ALA A 374 -21.44 6.89 19.03
C ALA A 374 -20.76 5.59 19.46
N LYS A 375 -21.41 4.78 20.33
CA LYS A 375 -20.92 3.44 20.71
C LYS A 375 -20.95 2.46 19.53
N ARG A 376 -22.02 2.46 18.73
CA ARG A 376 -22.10 1.68 17.49
C ARG A 376 -20.99 2.07 16.50
N ASP A 377 -20.79 3.38 16.30
CA ASP A 377 -19.75 3.91 15.42
C ASP A 377 -18.35 3.49 15.86
N LEU A 378 -18.09 3.42 17.17
CA LEU A 378 -16.83 2.92 17.71
C LEU A 378 -16.64 1.43 17.40
N GLY A 379 -17.69 0.62 17.49
CA GLY A 379 -17.68 -0.79 17.09
C GLY A 379 -17.33 -0.98 15.61
N GLU A 380 -17.91 -0.16 14.74
CA GLU A 380 -17.60 -0.19 13.29
C GLU A 380 -16.12 0.16 13.02
N ARG A 381 -15.52 1.07 13.77
CA ARG A 381 -14.09 1.39 13.66
C ARG A 381 -13.16 0.23 13.99
N ASN A 382 -13.57 -0.68 14.87
CA ASN A 382 -12.75 -1.84 15.23
C ASN A 382 -12.42 -2.74 14.02
N ILE A 383 -13.19 -2.66 12.95
CA ILE A 383 -12.95 -3.42 11.71
C ILE A 383 -11.60 -3.03 11.10
N VAL A 384 -11.30 -1.74 10.95
CA VAL A 384 -10.03 -1.29 10.37
C VAL A 384 -8.86 -1.57 11.31
N GLU A 385 -9.04 -1.40 12.61
CA GLU A 385 -8.01 -1.73 13.62
C GLU A 385 -7.71 -3.24 13.60
N GLY A 386 -8.75 -4.08 13.46
CA GLY A 386 -8.61 -5.52 13.28
C GLY A 386 -7.80 -5.88 12.04
N LYS A 387 -8.06 -5.23 10.90
CA LYS A 387 -7.29 -5.43 9.65
C LYS A 387 -5.84 -4.99 9.78
N ILE A 388 -5.58 -3.84 10.41
CA ILE A 388 -4.23 -3.38 10.73
C ILE A 388 -3.51 -4.37 11.65
N GLY A 389 -4.20 -4.85 12.69
CA GLY A 389 -3.69 -5.87 13.60
C GLY A 389 -3.35 -7.18 12.89
N GLN A 390 -4.20 -7.64 11.96
CA GLN A 390 -3.96 -8.79 11.11
C GLN A 390 -2.72 -8.59 10.23
N ALA A 391 -2.62 -7.44 9.55
CA ALA A 391 -1.48 -7.08 8.70
C ALA A 391 -0.14 -7.11 9.47
N LYS A 392 -0.15 -6.61 10.71
CA LYS A 392 1.06 -6.58 11.56
C LYS A 392 1.42 -7.92 12.17
N ARG A 393 0.44 -8.73 12.60
CA ARG A 393 0.69 -9.98 13.32
C ARG A 393 0.87 -11.20 12.42
N ARG A 394 0.10 -11.27 11.32
CA ARG A 394 0.06 -12.44 10.42
C ARG A 394 0.82 -12.23 9.12
N PHE A 395 1.17 -10.98 8.80
CA PHE A 395 1.87 -10.60 7.59
C PHE A 395 3.05 -9.68 7.92
N SER A 396 3.87 -9.35 6.95
CA SER A 396 5.14 -8.64 7.16
C SER A 396 5.02 -7.13 7.47
N LEU A 397 3.81 -6.60 7.76
CA LEU A 397 3.63 -5.16 8.00
C LEU A 397 4.28 -4.66 9.31
N ALA A 398 4.53 -5.54 10.29
CA ALA A 398 5.21 -5.16 11.53
C ALA A 398 6.68 -4.76 11.33
N ARG A 399 7.33 -5.26 10.25
CA ARG A 399 8.72 -4.98 9.91
C ARG A 399 8.92 -5.14 8.42
N VAL A 400 8.96 -4.02 7.69
CA VAL A 400 9.17 -4.00 6.24
C VAL A 400 10.67 -4.14 5.94
N LEU A 401 11.06 -5.27 5.38
CA LEU A 401 12.47 -5.61 5.10
C LEU A 401 13.02 -4.94 3.84
N THR A 402 12.17 -4.50 2.93
CA THR A 402 12.56 -3.82 1.69
C THR A 402 13.16 -2.45 1.97
N ARG A 403 14.26 -2.12 1.29
CA ARG A 403 15.08 -0.93 1.60
C ARG A 403 14.88 0.26 0.68
N LEU A 404 14.26 0.07 -0.49
CA LEU A 404 14.00 1.15 -1.45
C LEU A 404 12.59 1.71 -1.28
N PRO A 405 12.37 3.02 -1.46
CA PRO A 405 11.08 3.64 -1.24
C PRO A 405 9.95 2.97 -2.03
N HIS A 406 10.17 2.72 -3.33
CA HIS A 406 9.16 2.12 -4.20
C HIS A 406 8.86 0.67 -3.81
N THR A 407 9.88 -0.17 -3.55
CA THR A 407 9.66 -1.57 -3.16
C THR A 407 8.99 -1.69 -1.78
N SER A 408 9.24 -0.74 -0.88
CA SER A 408 8.55 -0.69 0.42
C SER A 408 7.06 -0.37 0.26
N LYS A 409 6.72 0.59 -0.62
CA LYS A 409 5.32 0.89 -0.96
C LYS A 409 4.62 -0.31 -1.61
N THR A 410 5.30 -0.98 -2.55
CA THR A 410 4.81 -2.21 -3.19
C THR A 410 4.55 -3.32 -2.15
N THR A 411 5.49 -3.54 -1.21
CA THR A 411 5.31 -4.53 -0.13
C THR A 411 4.08 -4.22 0.72
N VAL A 412 3.88 -2.96 1.08
CA VAL A 412 2.68 -2.53 1.83
C VAL A 412 1.40 -2.86 1.07
N SER A 413 1.32 -2.51 -0.23
CA SER A 413 0.15 -2.80 -1.06
C SER A 413 -0.08 -4.31 -1.23
N LEU A 414 0.99 -5.10 -1.37
CA LEU A 414 0.91 -6.57 -1.44
C LEU A 414 0.35 -7.19 -0.16
N VAL A 415 0.73 -6.71 1.02
CA VAL A 415 0.18 -7.21 2.29
C VAL A 415 -1.33 -7.06 2.31
N PHE A 416 -1.87 -5.90 1.96
CA PHE A 416 -3.31 -5.67 2.00
C PHE A 416 -4.05 -6.40 0.88
N LEU A 417 -3.45 -6.54 -0.30
CA LEU A 417 -3.99 -7.39 -1.36
C LEU A 417 -4.11 -8.86 -0.88
N VAL A 418 -3.09 -9.39 -0.19
CA VAL A 418 -3.14 -10.76 0.35
C VAL A 418 -4.23 -10.91 1.41
N ILE A 419 -4.44 -9.92 2.28
CA ILE A 419 -5.53 -9.91 3.26
C ILE A 419 -6.90 -9.97 2.56
N ASN A 420 -7.06 -9.24 1.46
CA ASN A 420 -8.30 -9.26 0.69
C ASN A 420 -8.51 -10.59 -0.04
N LEU A 421 -7.45 -11.18 -0.58
CA LEU A 421 -7.50 -12.52 -1.18
C LEU A 421 -7.82 -13.60 -0.13
N GLU A 422 -7.27 -13.52 1.10
CA GLU A 422 -7.66 -14.44 2.18
C GLU A 422 -9.15 -14.31 2.55
N LYS A 423 -9.66 -13.07 2.58
CA LYS A 423 -11.10 -12.88 2.79
C LYS A 423 -11.91 -13.50 1.67
N ALA A 424 -11.49 -13.35 0.41
CA ALA A 424 -12.12 -13.98 -0.74
C ALA A 424 -12.20 -15.51 -0.62
N LEU A 425 -11.11 -16.12 -0.18
CA LEU A 425 -11.06 -17.57 0.05
C LEU A 425 -11.99 -18.02 1.18
N ALA A 426 -12.06 -17.24 2.27
CA ALA A 426 -12.93 -17.54 3.40
C ALA A 426 -14.42 -17.44 3.05
N LEU A 427 -14.78 -16.71 1.99
CA LEU A 427 -16.14 -16.63 1.45
C LEU A 427 -16.49 -17.77 0.48
N GLY A 428 -15.68 -18.83 0.41
CA GLY A 428 -15.93 -20.00 -0.44
C GLY A 428 -15.65 -19.77 -1.93
N LEU A 429 -15.10 -18.62 -2.29
CA LEU A 429 -14.83 -18.22 -3.67
C LEU A 429 -13.51 -18.82 -4.18
N GLY A 430 -13.33 -20.14 -4.07
CA GLY A 430 -12.13 -20.90 -4.45
C GLY A 430 -11.55 -20.62 -5.86
N PRO A 431 -12.36 -20.36 -6.92
CA PRO A 431 -11.86 -20.06 -8.27
C PRO A 431 -11.04 -18.79 -8.40
N PHE A 432 -10.96 -18.00 -7.32
CA PHE A 432 -10.31 -16.68 -7.31
C PHE A 432 -8.78 -16.70 -7.49
N TYR A 433 -8.12 -17.81 -7.21
CA TYR A 433 -6.71 -17.98 -7.56
C TYR A 433 -6.48 -17.83 -9.07
N PHE A 434 -7.39 -18.32 -9.87
CA PHE A 434 -7.33 -18.24 -11.33
C PHE A 434 -7.52 -16.80 -11.84
N LEU A 435 -8.37 -16.01 -11.20
CA LEU A 435 -8.58 -14.63 -11.60
C LEU A 435 -7.33 -13.75 -11.34
N PHE A 436 -6.64 -13.98 -10.24
CA PHE A 436 -5.39 -13.28 -9.94
C PHE A 436 -4.34 -13.56 -11.01
N PHE A 437 -4.16 -14.83 -11.41
CA PHE A 437 -3.24 -15.20 -12.50
C PHE A 437 -3.72 -14.70 -13.87
N PHE A 438 -5.02 -14.72 -14.14
CA PHE A 438 -5.58 -14.18 -15.37
C PHE A 438 -5.39 -12.67 -15.50
N LEU A 439 -5.57 -11.92 -14.43
CA LEU A 439 -5.29 -10.47 -14.41
C LEU A 439 -3.80 -10.19 -14.61
N ILE A 440 -2.92 -10.97 -14.01
CA ILE A 440 -1.46 -10.85 -14.26
C ILE A 440 -1.15 -11.20 -15.73
N SER A 441 -1.81 -12.18 -16.32
CA SER A 441 -1.61 -12.57 -17.73
C SER A 441 -2.10 -11.52 -18.72
N LYS A 442 -3.17 -10.75 -18.42
CA LYS A 442 -3.60 -9.62 -19.26
C LYS A 442 -2.62 -8.45 -19.27
N PHE A 443 -1.74 -8.34 -18.26
CA PHE A 443 -0.60 -7.41 -18.32
C PHE A 443 0.55 -7.91 -19.21
N LYS A 444 0.37 -9.07 -19.88
CA LYS A 444 1.31 -9.73 -20.79
C LYS A 444 1.62 -8.92 -22.05
N ASP A 445 0.75 -8.01 -22.47
CA ASP A 445 0.94 -7.19 -23.68
C ASP A 445 2.02 -6.10 -23.54
N ARG A 446 2.60 -5.91 -22.37
CA ARG A 446 3.89 -5.25 -22.23
C ARG A 446 4.98 -6.31 -22.16
N LYS A 447 5.68 -6.53 -23.26
CA LYS A 447 6.79 -7.49 -23.56
C LYS A 447 7.88 -7.73 -22.49
N ILE A 448 7.68 -7.36 -21.24
CA ILE A 448 8.73 -7.28 -20.21
C ILE A 448 8.63 -8.39 -19.15
N LEU A 449 7.47 -9.05 -19.00
CA LEU A 449 7.24 -9.98 -17.86
C LEU A 449 7.52 -11.46 -18.18
N LEU A 450 7.69 -11.84 -19.42
CA LEU A 450 7.81 -13.25 -19.84
C LEU A 450 9.20 -13.70 -20.28
N GLY A 451 10.16 -12.80 -20.36
CA GLY A 451 11.54 -13.19 -20.68
C GLY A 451 12.26 -14.01 -19.61
N SER A 452 11.66 -14.14 -18.42
CA SER A 452 12.28 -14.83 -17.28
C SER A 452 11.46 -16.01 -16.70
N LEU A 453 10.34 -16.39 -17.32
CA LEU A 453 9.62 -17.59 -16.92
C LEU A 453 9.96 -18.76 -17.84
N PRO A 454 10.28 -19.97 -17.31
CA PRO A 454 10.54 -21.14 -18.12
C PRO A 454 9.33 -21.47 -19.01
N VAL A 455 9.59 -21.74 -20.28
CA VAL A 455 8.58 -22.00 -21.34
C VAL A 455 7.62 -23.16 -21.01
N GLY A 456 7.99 -24.06 -20.07
CA GLY A 456 7.15 -25.20 -19.66
C GLY A 456 5.91 -24.88 -18.82
N ILE A 457 5.90 -23.74 -18.11
CA ILE A 457 4.80 -23.37 -17.22
C ILE A 457 3.61 -22.79 -18.00
N SER A 458 3.84 -22.25 -19.20
CA SER A 458 2.79 -21.58 -19.99
C SER A 458 1.90 -22.56 -20.77
N ALA A 459 2.38 -23.71 -21.21
CA ALA A 459 1.66 -24.63 -22.09
C ALA A 459 0.70 -25.56 -21.33
N GLY A 460 1.11 -26.15 -20.20
CA GLY A 460 0.25 -27.00 -19.37
C GLY A 460 -0.91 -26.22 -18.72
N PHE A 461 -0.64 -24.98 -18.38
CA PHE A 461 -1.63 -24.09 -17.74
C PHE A 461 -2.72 -23.60 -18.71
N LEU A 462 -2.40 -23.37 -19.98
CA LEU A 462 -3.37 -22.99 -21.02
C LEU A 462 -4.28 -24.17 -21.43
N GLY A 463 -3.76 -25.40 -21.46
CA GLY A 463 -4.53 -26.60 -21.80
C GLY A 463 -5.60 -26.97 -20.75
N TRP A 464 -5.31 -26.72 -19.49
CA TRP A 464 -6.29 -26.96 -18.41
C TRP A 464 -7.39 -25.88 -18.36
N PHE A 465 -7.09 -24.69 -18.83
CA PHE A 465 -8.00 -23.52 -18.84
C PHE A 465 -9.08 -23.61 -19.91
N SER A 466 -8.78 -24.25 -21.07
CA SER A 466 -9.77 -24.42 -22.16
C SER A 466 -10.95 -25.36 -21.76
N GLY A 467 -10.71 -26.26 -20.81
CA GLY A 467 -11.74 -27.17 -20.29
C GLY A 467 -12.71 -26.57 -19.26
N LEU A 468 -12.38 -25.41 -18.68
CA LEU A 468 -13.14 -24.76 -17.58
C LEU A 468 -13.92 -23.51 -18.01
N LEU A 469 -13.76 -23.06 -19.25
CA LEU A 469 -14.53 -21.92 -19.79
C LEU A 469 -15.92 -22.42 -20.27
N PRO A 470 -16.99 -21.68 -19.96
CA PRO A 470 -18.31 -21.99 -20.52
C PRO A 470 -18.26 -21.94 -22.05
N LYS A 471 -18.95 -22.87 -22.73
CA LYS A 471 -18.92 -23.07 -24.20
C LYS A 471 -19.17 -21.80 -25.06
N SER A 472 -19.69 -20.73 -24.46
CA SER A 472 -19.95 -19.45 -25.14
C SER A 472 -18.67 -18.62 -25.40
N THR A 473 -17.51 -19.01 -24.85
CA THR A 473 -16.24 -18.29 -25.06
C THR A 473 -15.22 -19.06 -25.93
N GLN A 474 -15.58 -20.27 -26.39
CA GLN A 474 -14.70 -21.06 -27.26
C GLN A 474 -14.61 -20.58 -28.72
N SER A 475 -15.40 -19.59 -29.11
CA SER A 475 -15.37 -19.01 -30.47
C SER A 475 -14.28 -17.95 -30.72
N LEU A 476 -13.36 -17.72 -29.77
CA LEU A 476 -12.29 -16.72 -29.88
C LEU A 476 -10.88 -17.33 -30.09
N GLU A 477 -10.78 -18.65 -30.38
CA GLU A 477 -9.50 -19.34 -30.55
C GLU A 477 -8.74 -19.15 -31.88
N PRO A 478 -9.28 -18.65 -33.02
CA PRO A 478 -8.47 -18.57 -34.25
C PRO A 478 -7.44 -17.43 -34.30
N ALA A 479 -7.41 -16.53 -33.35
CA ALA A 479 -6.58 -15.33 -33.40
C ALA A 479 -5.24 -15.40 -32.62
N LEU A 480 -4.92 -16.54 -31.99
CA LEU A 480 -3.76 -16.69 -31.10
C LEU A 480 -2.67 -17.66 -31.61
N SER A 481 -2.79 -18.20 -32.83
CA SER A 481 -1.80 -19.12 -33.43
C SER A 481 -1.09 -18.56 -34.65
N ALA A 482 -0.94 -17.22 -34.77
CA ALA A 482 -0.07 -16.61 -35.78
C ALA A 482 0.97 -15.71 -35.11
#